data_f30a71ded63f7c06b0c7d73b3590acdc
#
_entry.id   f30a71ded63f7c06b0c7d73b3590acdc
#
_cell.length_a   1.000
_cell.length_b   1.000
_cell.length_c   1.000
_cell.angle_alpha   90.00
_cell.angle_beta   90.00
_cell.angle_gamma   90.00
#
_symmetry.space_group_name_H-M   'P 1'
#
loop_
_entity.id
_entity.type
_entity.pdbx_description
1 polymer ?
#
loop_
_entity_poly.entity_id
_entity_poly.type
_entity_poly.pdbx_seq_one_letter_code
_entity_poly.pdbx_strand_id
1 'polypeptide(L)'
;MYTTGDLARHRLDGGEEGALEYLGRIDRQVKLRGFRIELAEIEGVLAQHPAVAEAAVGIDERRAGERALVAWWAARPKEGATAAELRGFLKERLPEPMVPSLFVLLPVFPRNASGKLDRRALPIPQLEATSAGGYEAPATPAEEAVAYVWRDVLGVPRVGRKDDFFALGGCSLLLPRVRHRLEQELGVRLSLASLLERTTAAALALAAEELLLDELERELAAAR
;
A
#
# COMPACT_ATOMS: atom_id res chain seq x y z
N MET A 1 -29.66 -18.70 16.92
CA MET A 1 -28.88 -19.36 15.86
C MET A 1 -27.86 -18.36 15.40
N TYR A 2 -26.56 -18.64 15.54
CA TYR A 2 -25.48 -17.71 15.16
C TYR A 2 -25.01 -18.09 13.75
N THR A 3 -25.05 -17.16 12.80
CA THR A 3 -24.54 -17.34 11.45
C THR A 3 -23.07 -16.95 11.43
N THR A 4 -22.17 -17.92 11.17
CA THR A 4 -20.72 -17.67 11.16
C THR A 4 -20.24 -16.85 9.95
N GLY A 5 -21.07 -16.77 8.91
CA GLY A 5 -20.71 -16.15 7.63
C GLY A 5 -19.79 -17.01 6.76
N ASP A 6 -19.50 -18.23 7.18
CA ASP A 6 -18.66 -19.16 6.44
C ASP A 6 -19.49 -19.99 5.45
N LEU A 7 -18.97 -20.21 4.25
CA LEU A 7 -19.49 -21.12 3.24
C LEU A 7 -18.77 -22.45 3.36
N ALA A 8 -19.55 -23.52 3.56
CA ALA A 8 -19.03 -24.87 3.54
C ALA A 8 -19.96 -25.78 2.73
N ARG A 9 -19.44 -26.83 2.12
CA ARG A 9 -20.20 -27.90 1.49
C ARG A 9 -19.81 -29.26 2.08
N HIS A 10 -20.75 -30.17 2.07
CA HIS A 10 -20.44 -31.59 2.37
C HIS A 10 -19.60 -32.18 1.24
N ARG A 11 -18.52 -32.85 1.59
CA ARG A 11 -17.71 -33.62 0.67
C ARG A 11 -18.46 -34.90 0.30
N LEU A 12 -18.64 -35.14 -1.02
CA LEU A 12 -19.38 -36.31 -1.53
C LEU A 12 -18.44 -37.38 -2.14
N ASP A 13 -17.14 -37.15 -2.11
CA ASP A 13 -16.12 -37.90 -2.85
C ASP A 13 -15.36 -38.91 -1.95
N GLY A 14 -16.05 -39.77 -1.21
CA GLY A 14 -15.46 -40.98 -0.58
C GLY A 14 -14.48 -40.76 0.57
N GLY A 15 -14.37 -39.54 1.10
CA GLY A 15 -13.71 -39.27 2.37
C GLY A 15 -14.65 -39.54 3.56
N GLU A 16 -14.18 -39.39 4.81
CA GLU A 16 -14.98 -39.60 6.01
C GLU A 16 -16.37 -38.96 5.88
N GLU A 17 -17.43 -39.78 6.06
CA GLU A 17 -18.82 -39.30 6.01
C GLU A 17 -18.98 -38.14 6.98
N GLY A 18 -19.38 -36.97 6.47
CA GLY A 18 -19.58 -35.74 7.25
C GLY A 18 -18.48 -34.71 7.18
N ALA A 19 -17.43 -34.92 6.40
CA ALA A 19 -16.38 -33.90 6.20
C ALA A 19 -16.95 -32.67 5.49
N LEU A 20 -16.73 -31.50 6.07
CA LEU A 20 -17.10 -30.21 5.49
C LEU A 20 -15.89 -29.61 4.77
N GLU A 21 -16.08 -29.30 3.50
CA GLU A 21 -15.12 -28.51 2.74
C GLU A 21 -15.43 -27.02 2.91
N TYR A 22 -14.47 -26.27 3.43
CA TYR A 22 -14.58 -24.83 3.59
C TYR A 22 -14.41 -24.15 2.21
N LEU A 23 -15.42 -23.39 1.79
CA LEU A 23 -15.45 -22.71 0.48
C LEU A 23 -15.14 -21.21 0.57
N GLY A 24 -14.92 -20.68 1.77
CA GLY A 24 -14.68 -19.26 2.01
C GLY A 24 -15.77 -18.60 2.84
N ARG A 25 -15.85 -17.27 2.78
CA ARG A 25 -16.83 -16.46 3.53
C ARG A 25 -17.82 -15.77 2.60
N ILE A 26 -19.08 -15.67 3.07
CA ILE A 26 -20.15 -14.94 2.37
C ILE A 26 -19.90 -13.43 2.48
N ASP A 27 -19.38 -12.97 3.63
CA ASP A 27 -19.25 -11.56 4.01
C ASP A 27 -17.96 -10.88 3.50
N ARG A 28 -17.15 -11.61 2.71
CA ARG A 28 -15.89 -11.10 2.14
C ARG A 28 -14.93 -10.55 3.19
N GLN A 29 -15.09 -10.91 4.45
CA GLN A 29 -14.11 -10.60 5.48
C GLN A 29 -12.79 -11.28 5.19
N VAL A 30 -11.72 -10.58 5.46
CA VAL A 30 -10.36 -11.08 5.28
C VAL A 30 -9.58 -10.98 6.58
N LYS A 31 -8.69 -11.94 6.81
CA LYS A 31 -7.70 -11.85 7.87
C LYS A 31 -6.42 -11.32 7.28
N LEU A 32 -6.01 -10.13 7.70
CA LEU A 32 -4.78 -9.49 7.26
C LEU A 32 -3.97 -9.06 8.49
N ARG A 33 -2.74 -9.59 8.62
CA ARG A 33 -1.81 -9.24 9.72
C ARG A 33 -2.43 -9.37 11.11
N GLY A 34 -3.29 -10.38 11.32
CA GLY A 34 -4.01 -10.61 12.60
C GLY A 34 -5.29 -9.81 12.78
N PHE A 35 -5.56 -8.84 11.92
CA PHE A 35 -6.80 -8.05 11.95
C PHE A 35 -7.88 -8.71 11.09
N ARG A 36 -9.12 -8.67 11.58
CA ARG A 36 -10.31 -9.05 10.82
C ARG A 36 -10.85 -7.79 10.15
N ILE A 37 -10.79 -7.74 8.82
CA ILE A 37 -11.11 -6.56 8.02
C ILE A 37 -12.33 -6.85 7.15
N GLU A 38 -13.31 -5.98 7.19
CA GLU A 38 -14.47 -5.98 6.31
C GLU A 38 -14.21 -5.09 5.10
N LEU A 39 -13.98 -5.70 3.94
CA LEU A 39 -13.67 -4.95 2.72
C LEU A 39 -14.81 -4.00 2.33
N ALA A 40 -16.06 -4.37 2.60
CA ALA A 40 -17.23 -3.56 2.32
C ALA A 40 -17.27 -2.25 3.15
N GLU A 41 -16.74 -2.25 4.36
CA GLU A 41 -16.63 -1.05 5.18
C GLU A 41 -15.68 -0.03 4.54
N ILE A 42 -14.53 -0.47 4.07
CA ILE A 42 -13.57 0.39 3.37
C ILE A 42 -14.17 0.94 2.07
N GLU A 43 -14.86 0.09 1.30
CA GLU A 43 -15.58 0.49 0.08
C GLU A 43 -16.64 1.55 0.39
N GLY A 44 -17.40 1.36 1.48
CA GLY A 44 -18.44 2.29 1.92
C GLY A 44 -17.88 3.65 2.33
N VAL A 45 -16.73 3.70 2.98
CA VAL A 45 -16.06 4.96 3.33
C VAL A 45 -15.49 5.63 2.09
N LEU A 46 -14.80 4.89 1.19
CA LEU A 46 -14.29 5.43 -0.08
C LEU A 46 -15.39 6.06 -0.94
N ALA A 47 -16.56 5.43 -1.01
CA ALA A 47 -17.70 5.93 -1.79
C ALA A 47 -18.26 7.27 -1.26
N GLN A 48 -17.93 7.66 -0.03
CA GLN A 48 -18.32 8.97 0.54
C GLN A 48 -17.40 10.11 0.06
N HIS A 49 -16.23 9.80 -0.51
CA HIS A 49 -15.34 10.82 -1.04
C HIS A 49 -15.96 11.49 -2.27
N PRO A 50 -15.98 12.84 -2.35
CA PRO A 50 -16.64 13.57 -3.45
C PRO A 50 -16.16 13.14 -4.84
N ALA A 51 -14.88 12.92 -5.01
CA ALA A 51 -14.28 12.54 -6.30
C ALA A 51 -14.47 11.07 -6.67
N VAL A 52 -15.00 10.20 -5.79
CA VAL A 52 -15.16 8.77 -6.05
C VAL A 52 -16.55 8.44 -6.56
N ALA A 53 -16.64 7.93 -7.79
CA ALA A 53 -17.88 7.45 -8.39
C ALA A 53 -18.19 6.00 -7.97
N GLU A 54 -17.19 5.15 -7.98
CA GLU A 54 -17.26 3.72 -7.63
C GLU A 54 -15.95 3.28 -6.99
N ALA A 55 -16.03 2.36 -6.04
CA ALA A 55 -14.86 1.79 -5.38
C ALA A 55 -15.02 0.28 -5.15
N ALA A 56 -13.92 -0.44 -5.20
CA ALA A 56 -13.81 -1.84 -4.80
C ALA A 56 -12.52 -2.05 -4.03
N VAL A 57 -12.55 -2.93 -3.03
CA VAL A 57 -11.36 -3.27 -2.22
C VAL A 57 -11.13 -4.78 -2.25
N GLY A 58 -9.87 -5.15 -2.30
CA GLY A 58 -9.42 -6.54 -2.30
C GLY A 58 -8.05 -6.72 -1.69
N ILE A 59 -7.55 -7.95 -1.76
CA ILE A 59 -6.19 -8.29 -1.32
C ILE A 59 -5.31 -8.59 -2.53
N ASP A 60 -4.12 -8.04 -2.53
CA ASP A 60 -3.01 -8.47 -3.38
C ASP A 60 -2.17 -9.51 -2.64
N GLU A 61 -2.07 -10.71 -3.20
CA GLU A 61 -1.32 -11.85 -2.63
C GLU A 61 -0.03 -12.17 -3.40
N ARG A 62 0.34 -11.35 -4.40
CA ARG A 62 1.42 -11.65 -5.34
C ARG A 62 2.82 -11.46 -4.78
N ARG A 63 2.99 -10.74 -3.71
CA ARG A 63 4.27 -10.65 -3.02
C ARG A 63 4.43 -11.88 -2.12
N ALA A 64 5.48 -12.64 -2.32
CA ALA A 64 5.79 -13.83 -1.54
C ALA A 64 5.71 -13.54 -0.03
N GLY A 65 4.60 -13.98 0.59
CA GLY A 65 4.35 -13.83 2.03
C GLY A 65 3.74 -12.50 2.49
N GLU A 66 3.56 -11.50 1.64
CA GLU A 66 2.95 -10.22 2.03
C GLU A 66 1.61 -9.98 1.34
N ARG A 67 0.54 -10.03 2.14
CA ARG A 67 -0.81 -9.66 1.71
C ARG A 67 -1.02 -8.17 1.94
N ALA A 68 -1.52 -7.45 0.94
CA ALA A 68 -1.78 -6.02 1.01
C ALA A 68 -3.20 -5.68 0.56
N LEU A 69 -3.81 -4.67 1.20
CA LEU A 69 -5.09 -4.12 0.73
C LEU A 69 -4.87 -3.25 -0.50
N VAL A 70 -5.72 -3.47 -1.50
CA VAL A 70 -5.78 -2.70 -2.73
C VAL A 70 -7.16 -2.09 -2.88
N ALA A 71 -7.22 -0.81 -3.18
CA ALA A 71 -8.43 -0.11 -3.56
C ALA A 71 -8.41 0.23 -5.04
N TRP A 72 -9.38 -0.26 -5.80
CA TRP A 72 -9.70 0.22 -7.15
C TRP A 72 -10.79 1.26 -7.02
N TRP A 73 -10.68 2.34 -7.79
CA TRP A 73 -11.68 3.40 -7.76
C TRP A 73 -11.84 4.04 -9.14
N ALA A 74 -13.02 4.59 -9.40
CA ALA A 74 -13.31 5.38 -10.58
C ALA A 74 -13.64 6.81 -10.15
N ALA A 75 -13.10 7.80 -10.88
CA ALA A 75 -13.35 9.20 -10.61
C ALA A 75 -14.74 9.63 -11.09
N ARG A 76 -15.36 10.58 -10.40
CA ARG A 76 -16.53 11.30 -10.91
C ARG A 76 -16.10 12.24 -12.03
N PRO A 77 -16.96 12.47 -13.04
CA PRO A 77 -16.67 13.44 -14.11
C PRO A 77 -16.34 14.82 -13.53
N LYS A 78 -15.23 15.40 -14.01
CA LYS A 78 -14.71 16.72 -13.62
C LYS A 78 -14.10 16.80 -12.20
N GLU A 79 -14.11 15.74 -11.45
CA GLU A 79 -13.46 15.66 -10.13
C GLU A 79 -12.30 14.68 -10.22
N GLY A 80 -11.16 15.04 -9.66
CA GLY A 80 -9.99 14.18 -9.56
C GLY A 80 -9.57 14.08 -8.10
N ALA A 81 -9.01 12.95 -7.73
CA ALA A 81 -8.32 12.78 -6.46
C ALA A 81 -7.01 12.01 -6.71
N THR A 82 -6.04 12.27 -5.89
CA THR A 82 -4.79 11.51 -5.85
C THR A 82 -4.92 10.33 -4.87
N ALA A 83 -4.07 9.33 -5.04
CA ALA A 83 -3.98 8.22 -4.08
C ALA A 83 -3.66 8.72 -2.67
N ALA A 84 -2.87 9.80 -2.54
CA ALA A 84 -2.52 10.41 -1.26
C ALA A 84 -3.75 11.05 -0.57
N GLU A 85 -4.57 11.77 -1.31
CA GLU A 85 -5.81 12.37 -0.79
C GLU A 85 -6.81 11.31 -0.34
N LEU A 86 -7.04 10.26 -1.14
CA LEU A 86 -7.91 9.15 -0.76
C LEU A 86 -7.40 8.41 0.47
N ARG A 87 -6.08 8.23 0.58
CA ARG A 87 -5.46 7.62 1.76
C ARG A 87 -5.64 8.50 2.99
N GLY A 88 -5.43 9.80 2.88
CA GLY A 88 -5.68 10.79 3.94
C GLY A 88 -7.13 10.72 4.42
N PHE A 89 -8.08 10.75 3.49
CA PHE A 89 -9.51 10.66 3.77
C PHE A 89 -9.90 9.39 4.54
N LEU A 90 -9.29 8.24 4.17
CA LEU A 90 -9.51 6.97 4.87
C LEU A 90 -8.85 6.96 6.26
N LYS A 91 -7.64 7.49 6.41
CA LYS A 91 -6.93 7.54 7.71
C LYS A 91 -7.68 8.34 8.78
N GLU A 92 -8.44 9.35 8.39
CA GLU A 92 -9.28 10.11 9.32
C GLU A 92 -10.50 9.34 9.83
N ARG A 93 -10.92 8.28 9.13
CA ARG A 93 -12.22 7.58 9.34
C ARG A 93 -12.09 6.11 9.70
N LEU A 94 -10.95 5.50 9.39
CA LEU A 94 -10.70 4.07 9.58
C LEU A 94 -9.38 3.83 10.33
N PRO A 95 -9.31 2.75 11.13
CA PRO A 95 -8.05 2.29 11.71
C PRO A 95 -6.99 2.02 10.63
N GLU A 96 -5.72 2.28 10.93
CA GLU A 96 -4.61 2.15 9.96
C GLU A 96 -4.54 0.78 9.26
N PRO A 97 -4.79 -0.38 9.93
CA PRO A 97 -4.79 -1.68 9.26
C PRO A 97 -5.84 -1.83 8.14
N MET A 98 -6.88 -0.98 8.14
CA MET A 98 -7.95 -0.96 7.13
C MET A 98 -7.66 0.01 5.98
N VAL A 99 -6.60 0.79 6.05
CA VAL A 99 -6.23 1.73 4.98
C VAL A 99 -5.47 0.99 3.88
N PRO A 100 -5.98 0.98 2.62
CA PRO A 100 -5.29 0.34 1.51
C PRO A 100 -3.89 0.91 1.28
N SER A 101 -2.93 0.04 1.01
CA SER A 101 -1.58 0.45 0.64
C SER A 101 -1.46 0.79 -0.85
N LEU A 102 -2.37 0.28 -1.68
CA LEU A 102 -2.38 0.52 -3.11
C LEU A 102 -3.73 1.09 -3.55
N PHE A 103 -3.68 2.12 -4.42
CA PHE A 103 -4.85 2.73 -5.04
C PHE A 103 -4.70 2.69 -6.55
N VAL A 104 -5.68 2.11 -7.22
CA VAL A 104 -5.69 1.94 -8.68
C VAL A 104 -6.87 2.70 -9.27
N LEU A 105 -6.57 3.75 -10.05
CA LEU A 105 -7.60 4.47 -10.79
C LEU A 105 -8.03 3.64 -12.00
N LEU A 106 -9.33 3.45 -12.14
CA LEU A 106 -9.93 2.79 -13.29
C LEU A 106 -10.79 3.78 -14.08
N PRO A 107 -10.67 3.80 -15.40
CA PRO A 107 -11.59 4.59 -16.22
C PRO A 107 -13.02 4.04 -16.14
N VAL A 108 -13.17 2.71 -16.07
CA VAL A 108 -14.45 2.00 -15.95
C VAL A 108 -14.23 0.70 -15.20
N PHE A 109 -15.14 0.35 -14.31
CA PHE A 109 -15.13 -0.94 -13.62
C PHE A 109 -15.58 -2.08 -14.55
N PRO A 110 -14.90 -3.23 -14.54
CA PRO A 110 -15.31 -4.41 -15.30
C PRO A 110 -16.66 -4.95 -14.78
N ARG A 111 -17.56 -5.30 -15.70
CA ARG A 111 -18.88 -5.85 -15.40
C ARG A 111 -19.02 -7.25 -15.98
N ASN A 112 -19.67 -8.13 -15.24
CA ASN A 112 -20.03 -9.45 -15.73
C ASN A 112 -21.28 -9.38 -16.63
N ALA A 113 -21.70 -10.51 -17.22
CA ALA A 113 -22.85 -10.58 -18.12
C ALA A 113 -24.19 -10.14 -17.46
N SER A 114 -24.29 -10.17 -16.13
CA SER A 114 -25.46 -9.68 -15.38
C SER A 114 -25.35 -8.20 -14.97
N GLY A 115 -24.33 -7.46 -15.46
CA GLY A 115 -24.11 -6.06 -15.14
C GLY A 115 -23.50 -5.78 -13.77
N LYS A 116 -23.21 -6.79 -12.96
CA LYS A 116 -22.57 -6.65 -11.66
C LYS A 116 -21.05 -6.52 -11.80
N LEU A 117 -20.40 -5.88 -10.82
CA LEU A 117 -18.95 -5.77 -10.76
C LEU A 117 -18.28 -7.15 -10.87
N ASP A 118 -17.42 -7.31 -11.89
CA ASP A 118 -16.56 -8.49 -12.01
C ASP A 118 -15.24 -8.26 -11.30
N ARG A 119 -15.16 -8.69 -10.04
CA ARG A 119 -13.95 -8.55 -9.22
C ARG A 119 -12.77 -9.37 -9.70
N ARG A 120 -13.01 -10.46 -10.46
CA ARG A 120 -11.94 -11.31 -11.00
C ARG A 120 -11.25 -10.64 -12.19
N ALA A 121 -11.97 -9.77 -12.89
CA ALA A 121 -11.45 -8.99 -14.00
C ALA A 121 -10.83 -7.65 -13.56
N LEU A 122 -10.79 -7.34 -12.25
CA LEU A 122 -10.08 -6.16 -11.76
C LEU A 122 -8.59 -6.29 -12.11
N PRO A 123 -7.99 -5.24 -12.68
CA PRO A 123 -6.60 -5.29 -13.09
C PRO A 123 -5.72 -5.49 -11.87
N ILE A 124 -4.72 -6.32 -12.07
CA ILE A 124 -3.66 -6.50 -11.09
C ILE A 124 -2.93 -5.16 -10.95
N PRO A 125 -2.78 -4.57 -9.74
CA PRO A 125 -2.00 -3.36 -9.59
C PRO A 125 -0.61 -3.56 -10.18
N GLN A 126 -0.31 -2.88 -11.27
CA GLN A 126 1.06 -2.81 -11.75
C GLN A 126 1.74 -1.77 -10.86
N LEU A 127 2.74 -2.21 -10.10
CA LEU A 127 3.62 -1.33 -9.35
C LEU A 127 4.62 -0.69 -10.35
N GLU A 128 4.06 -0.08 -11.38
CA GLU A 128 4.86 0.84 -12.16
C GLU A 128 5.05 2.09 -11.31
N ALA A 129 6.28 2.55 -11.23
CA ALA A 129 6.62 3.84 -10.66
C ALA A 129 5.83 4.92 -11.40
N THR A 130 4.60 5.17 -10.94
CA THR A 130 3.72 6.18 -11.50
C THR A 130 3.73 7.39 -10.58
N SER A 131 4.84 8.12 -10.63
CA SER A 131 4.75 9.55 -10.35
C SER A 131 3.83 10.16 -11.42
N ALA A 132 2.84 10.93 -11.00
CA ALA A 132 1.92 11.65 -11.90
C ALA A 132 2.63 12.61 -12.88
N GLY A 133 3.97 12.69 -12.83
CA GLY A 133 4.84 13.53 -13.67
C GLY A 133 5.86 12.76 -14.52
N GLY A 134 5.77 11.41 -14.62
CA GLY A 134 6.79 10.60 -15.29
C GLY A 134 7.95 10.21 -14.35
N TYR A 135 8.75 9.25 -14.79
CA TYR A 135 9.94 8.81 -14.05
C TYR A 135 11.03 9.88 -14.09
N GLU A 136 11.46 10.33 -12.91
CA GLU A 136 12.66 11.14 -12.74
C GLU A 136 13.70 10.32 -11.98
N ALA A 137 14.88 10.15 -12.56
CA ALA A 137 15.98 9.42 -11.93
C ALA A 137 16.42 10.12 -10.64
N PRO A 138 16.92 9.38 -9.64
CA PRO A 138 17.63 9.95 -8.50
C PRO A 138 18.76 10.87 -8.97
N ALA A 139 18.94 12.00 -8.31
CA ALA A 139 19.88 13.06 -8.70
C ALA A 139 21.07 13.21 -7.74
N THR A 140 20.97 12.69 -6.52
CA THR A 140 22.05 12.72 -5.52
C THR A 140 22.40 11.31 -5.05
N PRO A 141 23.60 11.08 -4.51
CA PRO A 141 23.97 9.79 -3.92
C PRO A 141 23.01 9.34 -2.81
N ALA A 142 22.47 10.26 -2.02
CA ALA A 142 21.49 9.96 -1.00
C ALA A 142 20.14 9.52 -1.62
N GLU A 143 19.70 10.16 -2.70
CA GLU A 143 18.52 9.73 -3.46
C GLU A 143 18.71 8.35 -4.08
N GLU A 144 19.91 8.05 -4.60
CA GLU A 144 20.26 6.73 -5.14
C GLU A 144 20.19 5.65 -4.06
N ALA A 145 20.72 5.92 -2.87
CA ALA A 145 20.66 5.02 -1.73
C ALA A 145 19.20 4.77 -1.28
N VAL A 146 18.38 5.82 -1.16
CA VAL A 146 16.96 5.68 -0.83
C VAL A 146 16.24 4.87 -1.89
N ALA A 147 16.44 5.17 -3.17
CA ALA A 147 15.82 4.45 -4.29
C ALA A 147 16.25 2.97 -4.32
N TYR A 148 17.51 2.68 -4.05
CA TYR A 148 18.04 1.32 -3.95
C TYR A 148 17.35 0.54 -2.83
N VAL A 149 17.29 1.12 -1.61
CA VAL A 149 16.66 0.48 -0.45
C VAL A 149 15.17 0.25 -0.69
N TRP A 150 14.46 1.25 -1.23
CA TRP A 150 13.04 1.10 -1.52
C TRP A 150 12.77 0.05 -2.58
N ARG A 151 13.58 0.02 -3.65
CA ARG A 151 13.48 -1.01 -4.68
C ARG A 151 13.61 -2.42 -4.10
N ASP A 152 14.60 -2.63 -3.23
CA ASP A 152 14.84 -3.93 -2.57
C ASP A 152 13.70 -4.29 -1.60
N VAL A 153 13.30 -3.36 -0.72
CA VAL A 153 12.28 -3.61 0.30
C VAL A 153 10.89 -3.77 -0.32
N LEU A 154 10.56 -2.97 -1.35
CA LEU A 154 9.26 -2.98 -1.99
C LEU A 154 9.16 -4.00 -3.15
N GLY A 155 10.29 -4.53 -3.63
CA GLY A 155 10.32 -5.46 -4.77
C GLY A 155 9.83 -4.82 -6.07
N VAL A 156 10.03 -3.50 -6.24
CA VAL A 156 9.68 -2.77 -7.46
C VAL A 156 10.88 -2.70 -8.41
N PRO A 157 10.66 -2.64 -9.74
CA PRO A 157 11.76 -2.65 -10.71
C PRO A 157 12.62 -1.39 -10.67
N ARG A 158 12.03 -0.26 -10.31
CA ARG A 158 12.71 1.05 -10.22
C ARG A 158 12.00 1.98 -9.24
N VAL A 159 12.71 2.97 -8.75
CA VAL A 159 12.19 4.05 -7.89
C VAL A 159 12.76 5.36 -8.41
N GLY A 160 11.89 6.34 -8.69
CA GLY A 160 12.25 7.69 -9.07
C GLY A 160 12.30 8.61 -7.85
N ARG A 161 12.96 9.77 -8.01
CA ARG A 161 13.14 10.74 -6.92
C ARG A 161 11.83 11.32 -6.37
N LYS A 162 10.80 11.41 -7.22
CA LYS A 162 9.45 11.91 -6.86
C LYS A 162 8.48 10.81 -6.46
N ASP A 163 8.90 9.56 -6.52
CA ASP A 163 8.02 8.46 -6.15
C ASP A 163 7.75 8.47 -4.65
N ASP A 164 6.48 8.24 -4.32
CA ASP A 164 6.00 8.15 -2.94
C ASP A 164 6.06 6.70 -2.46
N PHE A 165 6.67 6.48 -1.28
CA PHE A 165 6.85 5.16 -0.69
C PHE A 165 5.56 4.36 -0.57
N PHE A 166 4.50 5.03 -0.12
CA PHE A 166 3.21 4.38 0.07
C PHE A 166 2.49 4.14 -1.25
N ALA A 167 2.65 5.05 -2.24
CA ALA A 167 2.13 4.85 -3.58
C ALA A 167 2.79 3.66 -4.30
N LEU A 168 4.09 3.42 -4.03
CA LEU A 168 4.81 2.23 -4.47
C LEU A 168 4.42 0.94 -3.71
N GLY A 169 3.43 1.00 -2.83
CA GLY A 169 2.92 -0.13 -2.06
C GLY A 169 3.65 -0.36 -0.74
N GLY A 170 4.41 0.60 -0.27
CA GLY A 170 4.96 0.60 1.08
C GLY A 170 3.87 0.71 2.15
N CYS A 171 4.19 0.25 3.35
CA CYS A 171 3.31 0.38 4.52
C CYS A 171 4.14 0.65 5.78
N SER A 172 3.49 1.10 6.85
CA SER A 172 4.16 1.44 8.12
C SER A 172 4.97 0.29 8.72
N LEU A 173 4.57 -0.96 8.47
CA LEU A 173 5.29 -2.14 8.94
C LEU A 173 6.65 -2.36 8.25
N LEU A 174 6.84 -1.82 7.06
CA LEU A 174 8.11 -1.88 6.34
C LEU A 174 9.09 -0.78 6.78
N LEU A 175 8.60 0.28 7.43
CA LEU A 175 9.44 1.42 7.82
C LEU A 175 10.61 1.05 8.74
N PRO A 176 10.47 0.15 9.74
CA PRO A 176 11.62 -0.29 10.53
C PRO A 176 12.70 -0.98 9.68
N ARG A 177 12.30 -1.77 8.68
CA ARG A 177 13.22 -2.42 7.75
C ARG A 177 13.91 -1.41 6.83
N VAL A 178 13.14 -0.46 6.29
CA VAL A 178 13.67 0.65 5.47
C VAL A 178 14.69 1.46 6.28
N ARG A 179 14.33 1.85 7.52
CA ARG A 179 15.22 2.60 8.39
C ARG A 179 16.55 1.87 8.63
N HIS A 180 16.48 0.58 9.00
CA HIS A 180 17.67 -0.21 9.25
C HIS A 180 18.58 -0.30 8.01
N ARG A 181 18.01 -0.49 6.83
CA ARG A 181 18.77 -0.57 5.59
C ARG A 181 19.37 0.79 5.20
N LEU A 182 18.62 1.90 5.38
CA LEU A 182 19.15 3.25 5.13
C LEU A 182 20.27 3.61 6.11
N GLU A 183 20.18 3.18 7.38
CA GLU A 183 21.26 3.33 8.37
C GLU A 183 22.54 2.59 7.91
N GLN A 184 22.39 1.41 7.30
CA GLN A 184 23.53 0.66 6.75
C GLN A 184 24.14 1.31 5.51
N GLU A 185 23.33 1.86 4.61
CA GLU A 185 23.77 2.45 3.35
C GLU A 185 24.33 3.89 3.50
N LEU A 186 23.74 4.68 4.39
CA LEU A 186 24.04 6.11 4.55
C LEU A 186 24.81 6.43 5.82
N GLY A 187 24.88 5.51 6.77
CA GLY A 187 25.54 5.74 8.07
C GLY A 187 24.75 6.59 9.04
N VAL A 188 23.57 7.10 8.66
CA VAL A 188 22.74 7.99 9.49
C VAL A 188 21.42 7.32 9.92
N ARG A 189 20.96 7.64 11.12
CA ARG A 189 19.79 7.07 11.72
C ARG A 189 18.57 7.99 11.62
N LEU A 190 17.77 7.80 10.58
CA LEU A 190 16.51 8.49 10.42
C LEU A 190 15.48 8.09 11.49
N SER A 191 14.67 9.03 11.96
CA SER A 191 13.55 8.74 12.85
C SER A 191 12.40 8.09 12.08
N LEU A 192 11.55 7.30 12.76
CA LEU A 192 10.34 6.76 12.14
C LEU A 192 9.35 7.87 11.75
N ALA A 193 9.34 8.98 12.49
CA ALA A 193 8.55 10.15 12.15
C ALA A 193 8.99 10.75 10.81
N SER A 194 10.30 10.93 10.59
CA SER A 194 10.83 11.40 9.30
C SER A 194 10.41 10.51 8.13
N LEU A 195 10.42 9.17 8.30
CA LEU A 195 9.98 8.26 7.23
C LEU A 195 8.46 8.35 6.95
N LEU A 196 7.66 8.70 7.95
CA LEU A 196 6.21 8.87 7.79
C LEU A 196 5.84 10.21 7.16
N GLU A 197 6.60 11.26 7.47
CA GLU A 197 6.35 12.63 6.99
C GLU A 197 6.97 12.87 5.59
N ARG A 198 8.14 12.32 5.35
CA ARG A 198 8.89 12.49 4.09
C ARG A 198 8.71 11.27 3.20
N THR A 199 7.58 11.24 2.53
CA THR A 199 7.11 10.05 1.80
C THR A 199 7.70 9.89 0.41
N THR A 200 8.36 10.92 -0.16
CA THR A 200 9.07 10.82 -1.44
C THR A 200 10.56 10.51 -1.26
N ALA A 201 11.16 9.85 -2.26
CA ALA A 201 12.57 9.47 -2.19
C ALA A 201 13.48 10.70 -2.05
N ALA A 202 13.21 11.78 -2.78
CA ALA A 202 13.99 13.02 -2.69
C ALA A 202 13.83 13.70 -1.31
N ALA A 203 12.62 13.76 -0.75
CA ALA A 203 12.40 14.38 0.55
C ALA A 203 13.07 13.60 1.69
N LEU A 204 13.07 12.27 1.59
CA LEU A 204 13.73 11.42 2.56
C LEU A 204 15.27 11.50 2.45
N ALA A 205 15.79 11.54 1.23
CA ALA A 205 17.22 11.73 0.98
C ALA A 205 17.72 13.07 1.54
N LEU A 206 16.96 14.14 1.34
CA LEU A 206 17.30 15.45 1.92
C LEU A 206 17.38 15.40 3.45
N ALA A 207 16.46 14.70 4.12
CA ALA A 207 16.51 14.54 5.57
C ALA A 207 17.76 13.73 6.03
N ALA A 208 18.19 12.76 5.24
CA ALA A 208 19.42 12.02 5.52
C ALA A 208 20.67 12.89 5.32
N GLU A 209 20.70 13.71 4.27
CA GLU A 209 21.79 14.67 4.02
C GLU A 209 21.91 15.74 5.12
N GLU A 210 20.77 16.27 5.61
CA GLU A 210 20.72 17.18 6.74
C GLU A 210 21.37 16.56 8.01
N LEU A 211 21.05 15.30 8.32
CA LEU A 211 21.63 14.60 9.46
C LEU A 211 23.13 14.33 9.30
N LEU A 212 23.60 14.00 8.09
CA LEU A 212 25.01 13.80 7.77
C LEU A 212 25.82 15.09 8.00
N LEU A 213 25.26 16.22 7.58
CA LEU A 213 25.90 17.54 7.78
C LEU A 213 25.99 17.87 9.27
N ASP A 214 24.93 17.67 10.03
CA ASP A 214 24.90 17.90 11.49
C ASP A 214 25.92 17.02 12.23
N GLU A 215 26.09 15.77 11.81
CA GLU A 215 27.09 14.87 12.41
C GLU A 215 28.52 15.33 12.10
N LEU A 216 28.81 15.67 10.85
CA LEU A 216 30.11 16.22 10.44
C LEU A 216 30.48 17.52 11.18
N GLU A 217 29.53 18.44 11.33
CA GLU A 217 29.75 19.67 12.10
C GLU A 217 30.06 19.40 13.57
N ARG A 218 29.38 18.43 14.20
CA ARG A 218 29.67 18.02 15.58
C ARG A 218 31.05 17.40 15.74
N GLU A 219 31.45 16.54 14.80
CA GLU A 219 32.79 15.92 14.80
C GLU A 219 33.90 16.97 14.63
N LEU A 220 33.72 17.91 13.72
CA LEU A 220 34.65 19.03 13.51
C LEU A 220 34.73 19.96 14.72
N ALA A 221 33.63 20.19 15.42
CA ALA A 221 33.61 20.98 16.64
C ALA A 221 34.29 20.26 17.81
N ALA A 222 34.15 18.93 17.89
CA ALA A 222 34.81 18.10 18.93
C ALA A 222 36.34 17.91 18.73
N ALA A 223 36.81 18.06 17.48
CA ALA A 223 38.22 17.95 17.11
C ALA A 223 39.02 19.25 17.27
N ARG A 224 38.36 20.34 17.71
CA ARG A 224 38.99 21.66 18.00
C ARG A 224 39.18 21.87 19.47
#